data_5c6ce8edb30249c70824508997946492
#
_entry.id   5c6ce8edb30249c70824508997946492
#
_cell.length_a   1.000
_cell.length_b   1.000
_cell.length_c   1.000
_cell.angle_alpha   90.00
_cell.angle_beta   90.00
_cell.angle_gamma   90.00
#
_symmetry.space_group_name_H-M   'P 1'
#
loop_
_entity.id
_entity.type
_entity.pdbx_description
1 polymer ?
#
loop_
_entity_poly.entity_id
_entity_poly.type
_entity_poly.pdbx_seq_one_letter_code
_entity_poly.pdbx_strand_id
1 'polypeptide(L)'
;MKSNKILMAGALALSMVLSGGMLTGCSNSSTKDTKTTEVTKKKDVKTLGQKTKDSKSLKFTNNTGKKITVFETKSSSEESFSDNLLDNGDAVKNKEERTLYYTVKENDKLDVKIGLQDDDKTFVFKDVDTDDTKKVDVSLKEDKVNLDVTKKDGSTATLTPSEDSAKTEEEKKEEQEVKQEEKERGEEGRNRKSRFI
;
A
#
# COMPACT_ATOMS: atom_id res chain seq x y z
N MET A 1 -32.19 -10.60 -36.75
CA MET A 1 -33.16 -9.49 -36.67
C MET A 1 -32.73 -8.50 -35.61
N LYS A 2 -32.57 -7.28 -36.08
CA LYS A 2 -32.56 -5.97 -35.39
C LYS A 2 -31.42 -5.63 -34.42
N SER A 3 -30.46 -4.91 -34.99
CA SER A 3 -29.59 -3.90 -34.36
C SER A 3 -30.36 -2.89 -33.51
N ASN A 4 -29.78 -2.49 -32.37
CA ASN A 4 -29.99 -1.14 -31.85
C ASN A 4 -28.65 -0.52 -31.45
N LYS A 5 -28.17 0.33 -32.31
CA LYS A 5 -27.11 1.31 -32.03
C LYS A 5 -27.78 2.48 -31.30
N ILE A 6 -27.31 2.81 -30.09
CA ILE A 6 -27.61 4.09 -29.47
C ILE A 6 -26.32 4.85 -29.35
N LEU A 7 -26.18 5.85 -30.25
CA LEU A 7 -25.25 6.95 -30.17
C LEU A 7 -25.85 7.98 -29.21
N MET A 8 -25.17 8.31 -28.13
CA MET A 8 -25.39 9.56 -27.39
C MET A 8 -24.12 10.38 -27.38
N ALA A 9 -24.14 11.39 -28.22
CA ALA A 9 -23.27 12.54 -28.14
C ALA A 9 -23.81 13.49 -27.07
N GLY A 10 -22.99 13.86 -26.11
CA GLY A 10 -23.31 14.82 -25.05
C GLY A 10 -22.20 15.86 -24.96
N ALA A 11 -22.56 17.10 -25.32
CA ALA A 11 -21.70 18.24 -25.57
C ALA A 11 -21.06 18.82 -24.30
N LEU A 12 -19.88 19.38 -24.54
CA LEU A 12 -19.10 20.31 -23.72
C LEU A 12 -19.91 21.47 -23.14
N ALA A 13 -19.63 21.82 -21.90
CA ALA A 13 -19.80 23.16 -21.39
C ALA A 13 -18.52 23.63 -20.69
N LEU A 14 -17.72 24.43 -21.40
CA LEU A 14 -16.68 25.25 -20.82
C LEU A 14 -17.36 26.45 -20.13
N SER A 15 -17.16 26.61 -18.84
CA SER A 15 -17.43 27.84 -18.13
C SER A 15 -16.13 28.42 -17.57
N MET A 16 -15.57 29.40 -18.30
CA MET A 16 -14.55 30.30 -17.78
C MET A 16 -15.23 31.35 -16.89
N VAL A 17 -14.83 31.40 -15.63
CA VAL A 17 -15.12 32.54 -14.77
C VAL A 17 -13.84 33.34 -14.58
N LEU A 18 -13.74 34.43 -15.31
CA LEU A 18 -12.81 35.53 -15.10
C LEU A 18 -13.41 36.47 -14.06
N SER A 19 -12.89 36.48 -12.86
CA SER A 19 -13.17 37.59 -11.93
C SER A 19 -11.89 38.38 -11.74
N GLY A 20 -11.84 39.52 -12.41
CA GLY A 20 -10.87 40.56 -12.22
C GLY A 20 -11.11 41.32 -10.91
N GLY A 21 -10.05 41.52 -10.14
CA GLY A 21 -9.98 42.41 -8.99
C GLY A 21 -8.84 43.38 -9.22
N MET A 22 -9.16 44.59 -9.69
CA MET A 22 -8.22 45.73 -9.70
C MET A 22 -8.09 46.28 -8.28
N LEU A 23 -6.86 46.40 -7.80
CA LEU A 23 -6.52 47.35 -6.76
C LEU A 23 -5.34 48.17 -7.26
N THR A 24 -5.66 49.45 -7.58
CA THR A 24 -4.73 50.52 -7.85
C THR A 24 -4.05 50.97 -6.56
N GLY A 25 -2.74 51.03 -6.58
CA GLY A 25 -1.94 51.67 -5.53
C GLY A 25 -0.61 52.12 -6.13
N CYS A 26 -0.50 53.40 -6.42
CA CYS A 26 0.72 54.06 -6.88
C CYS A 26 1.75 54.18 -5.77
N SER A 27 3.03 53.91 -6.01
CA SER A 27 4.13 54.87 -5.82
C SER A 27 5.52 54.23 -5.99
N ASN A 28 6.24 54.79 -6.94
CA ASN A 28 7.67 55.13 -7.00
C ASN A 28 8.77 54.05 -6.94
N SER A 29 9.40 53.93 -8.12
CA SER A 29 10.83 53.75 -8.44
C SER A 29 11.68 52.73 -7.66
N SER A 30 12.06 51.67 -8.32
CA SER A 30 13.46 51.26 -8.58
C SER A 30 13.49 49.89 -9.26
N THR A 31 14.09 49.85 -10.42
CA THR A 31 14.46 48.65 -11.17
C THR A 31 15.23 47.63 -10.32
N LYS A 32 14.65 46.46 -10.17
CA LYS A 32 15.42 45.23 -10.00
C LYS A 32 14.54 44.04 -10.45
N ASP A 33 15.07 43.30 -11.40
CA ASP A 33 14.52 42.07 -11.91
C ASP A 33 14.08 41.14 -10.79
N THR A 34 12.81 41.04 -10.50
CA THR A 34 12.27 40.05 -9.58
C THR A 34 11.83 38.86 -10.42
N LYS A 35 12.74 37.91 -10.55
CA LYS A 35 12.45 36.57 -11.01
C LYS A 35 11.35 35.99 -10.09
N THR A 36 10.13 35.98 -10.63
CA THR A 36 8.98 35.36 -9.96
C THR A 36 9.29 33.90 -9.80
N THR A 37 9.80 33.52 -8.62
CA THR A 37 9.92 32.12 -8.22
C THR A 37 8.52 31.64 -7.92
N GLU A 38 7.93 30.87 -8.82
CA GLU A 38 6.76 30.07 -8.51
C GLU A 38 7.12 29.18 -7.31
N VAL A 39 6.63 29.55 -6.14
CA VAL A 39 6.65 28.69 -4.96
C VAL A 39 5.64 27.57 -5.25
N THR A 40 6.07 26.55 -5.96
CA THR A 40 5.39 25.26 -5.96
C THR A 40 5.36 24.80 -4.50
N LYS A 41 4.21 24.94 -3.84
CA LYS A 41 3.95 24.31 -2.55
C LYS A 41 4.28 22.84 -2.71
N LYS A 42 5.45 22.39 -2.22
CA LYS A 42 5.75 20.97 -2.06
C LYS A 42 4.63 20.43 -1.19
N LYS A 43 3.77 19.59 -1.77
CA LYS A 43 2.78 18.84 -1.06
C LYS A 43 3.57 17.98 -0.09
N ASP A 44 3.38 18.14 1.22
CA ASP A 44 4.00 17.29 2.22
C ASP A 44 3.56 15.86 1.92
N VAL A 45 4.45 15.08 1.30
CA VAL A 45 4.18 13.69 0.96
C VAL A 45 4.33 12.90 2.24
N LYS A 46 3.22 12.40 2.76
CA LYS A 46 3.22 11.49 3.90
C LYS A 46 4.01 10.22 3.60
N THR A 47 4.57 9.63 4.62
CA THR A 47 5.39 8.43 4.52
C THR A 47 4.70 7.22 5.16
N LEU A 48 5.14 6.02 4.75
CA LEU A 48 4.93 4.73 5.40
C LEU A 48 6.30 4.24 5.84
N GLY A 49 6.45 3.97 7.13
CA GLY A 49 7.76 3.65 7.71
C GLY A 49 8.71 4.83 7.81
N GLN A 50 9.85 4.59 8.41
CA GLN A 50 10.87 5.60 8.70
C GLN A 50 12.02 5.53 7.68
N LYS A 51 12.47 6.69 7.22
CA LYS A 51 13.66 6.78 6.38
C LYS A 51 14.91 6.55 7.23
N THR A 52 15.59 5.45 6.98
CA THR A 52 16.90 5.14 7.58
C THR A 52 18.00 5.21 6.51
N LYS A 53 19.26 5.01 6.91
CA LYS A 53 20.40 5.02 5.99
C LYS A 53 20.33 3.87 4.97
N ASP A 54 19.78 2.73 5.39
CA ASP A 54 19.73 1.49 4.61
C ASP A 54 18.36 1.22 3.99
N SER A 55 17.38 2.12 4.21
CA SER A 55 16.05 1.97 3.64
C SER A 55 16.03 2.31 2.15
N LYS A 56 15.40 1.45 1.37
CA LYS A 56 14.93 1.71 0.00
C LYS A 56 13.61 2.48 0.06
N SER A 57 13.17 3.04 -1.05
CA SER A 57 11.87 3.71 -1.10
C SER A 57 11.16 3.50 -2.42
N LEU A 58 9.84 3.43 -2.37
CA LEU A 58 8.97 3.38 -3.54
C LEU A 58 7.68 4.20 -3.30
N LYS A 59 7.00 4.55 -4.38
CA LYS A 59 5.69 5.19 -4.31
C LYS A 59 4.61 4.16 -4.08
N PHE A 60 3.71 4.44 -3.17
CA PHE A 60 2.57 3.61 -2.82
C PHE A 60 1.29 4.43 -2.93
N THR A 61 0.24 3.89 -3.56
CA THR A 61 -1.06 4.54 -3.68
C THR A 61 -2.18 3.59 -3.28
N ASN A 62 -3.11 4.08 -2.50
CA ASN A 62 -4.33 3.36 -2.17
C ASN A 62 -5.44 3.69 -3.18
N ASN A 63 -5.85 2.71 -3.97
CA ASN A 63 -6.95 2.80 -4.95
C ASN A 63 -8.11 1.84 -4.62
N THR A 64 -8.26 1.40 -3.36
CA THR A 64 -9.26 0.40 -2.95
C THR A 64 -10.67 0.95 -2.74
N GLY A 65 -10.84 2.27 -2.63
CA GLY A 65 -12.08 2.88 -2.19
C GLY A 65 -12.25 2.94 -0.68
N LYS A 66 -11.52 2.12 0.09
CA LYS A 66 -11.49 2.06 1.57
C LYS A 66 -10.21 2.70 2.10
N LYS A 67 -10.13 2.91 3.42
CA LYS A 67 -8.85 3.28 4.06
C LYS A 67 -8.03 2.03 4.34
N ILE A 68 -6.70 2.16 4.26
CA ILE A 68 -5.77 1.15 4.74
C ILE A 68 -5.40 1.53 6.18
N THR A 69 -5.61 0.62 7.12
CA THR A 69 -5.37 0.81 8.57
C THR A 69 -4.22 -0.05 9.09
N VAL A 70 -3.85 -1.09 8.35
CA VAL A 70 -2.68 -1.92 8.63
C VAL A 70 -1.78 -1.92 7.40
N PHE A 71 -0.50 -1.65 7.63
CA PHE A 71 0.52 -1.75 6.61
C PHE A 71 1.82 -2.25 7.25
N GLU A 72 2.18 -3.47 6.97
CA GLU A 72 3.35 -4.15 7.53
C GLU A 72 4.20 -4.73 6.40
N THR A 73 5.50 -4.81 6.62
CA THR A 73 6.44 -5.34 5.62
C THR A 73 7.44 -6.30 6.26
N LYS A 74 8.01 -7.20 5.46
CA LYS A 74 9.16 -8.02 5.84
C LYS A 74 9.98 -8.40 4.62
N SER A 75 11.24 -8.79 4.81
CA SER A 75 11.97 -9.55 3.80
C SER A 75 11.34 -10.94 3.64
N SER A 76 11.31 -11.48 2.42
CA SER A 76 10.71 -12.80 2.16
C SER A 76 11.37 -13.93 2.96
N SER A 77 12.65 -13.79 3.34
CA SER A 77 13.38 -14.73 4.20
C SER A 77 13.13 -14.55 5.70
N GLU A 78 12.40 -13.52 6.12
CA GLU A 78 12.08 -13.28 7.52
C GLU A 78 10.79 -14.00 7.92
N GLU A 79 10.72 -14.45 9.18
CA GLU A 79 9.54 -15.16 9.70
C GLU A 79 8.39 -14.21 10.06
N SER A 80 8.73 -13.04 10.62
CA SER A 80 7.74 -12.09 11.15
C SER A 80 7.68 -10.80 10.35
N PHE A 81 6.47 -10.24 10.23
CA PHE A 81 6.28 -8.89 9.72
C PHE A 81 6.77 -7.84 10.72
N SER A 82 7.06 -6.65 10.21
CA SER A 82 7.32 -5.45 11.03
C SER A 82 6.08 -5.09 11.86
N ASP A 83 6.27 -4.20 12.82
CA ASP A 83 5.13 -3.46 13.38
C ASP A 83 4.40 -2.68 12.28
N ASN A 84 3.14 -2.29 12.58
CA ASN A 84 2.37 -1.48 11.66
C ASN A 84 3.09 -0.17 11.35
N LEU A 85 3.38 0.08 10.09
CA LEU A 85 4.08 1.29 9.63
C LEU A 85 3.21 2.56 9.67
N LEU A 86 1.94 2.41 10.02
CA LEU A 86 1.02 3.51 10.27
C LEU A 86 1.01 3.85 11.75
N ASP A 87 1.16 5.14 12.06
CA ASP A 87 1.04 5.62 13.44
C ASP A 87 -0.39 5.39 13.98
N ASN A 88 -0.54 5.32 15.30
CA ASN A 88 -1.83 5.14 15.94
C ASN A 88 -2.85 6.18 15.46
N GLY A 89 -3.95 5.70 14.88
CA GLY A 89 -5.02 6.53 14.34
C GLY A 89 -4.75 7.11 12.95
N ASP A 90 -3.59 6.83 12.34
CA ASP A 90 -3.33 7.17 10.95
C ASP A 90 -3.87 6.08 10.00
N ALA A 91 -4.17 6.47 8.78
CA ALA A 91 -4.62 5.57 7.73
C ALA A 91 -4.29 6.15 6.36
N VAL A 92 -4.00 5.30 5.38
CA VAL A 92 -3.86 5.73 3.99
C VAL A 92 -5.25 5.84 3.38
N LYS A 93 -5.69 7.06 3.10
CA LYS A 93 -7.01 7.33 2.52
C LYS A 93 -7.08 6.86 1.06
N ASN A 94 -8.29 6.64 0.56
CA ASN A 94 -8.48 6.36 -0.86
C ASN A 94 -7.89 7.49 -1.73
N LYS A 95 -7.16 7.12 -2.78
CA LYS A 95 -6.40 8.01 -3.69
C LYS A 95 -5.24 8.75 -3.04
N GLU A 96 -4.88 8.41 -1.81
CA GLU A 96 -3.69 8.97 -1.16
C GLU A 96 -2.43 8.26 -1.64
N GLU A 97 -1.43 9.06 -2.04
CA GLU A 97 -0.07 8.59 -2.36
C GLU A 97 0.84 8.84 -1.16
N ARG A 98 1.64 7.85 -0.80
CA ARG A 98 2.69 7.93 0.21
C ARG A 98 4.02 7.42 -0.33
N THR A 99 5.12 7.81 0.31
CA THR A 99 6.42 7.18 0.09
C THR A 99 6.58 6.06 1.12
N LEU A 100 6.67 4.82 0.65
CA LEU A 100 7.01 3.67 1.48
C LEU A 100 8.54 3.62 1.64
N TYR A 101 9.02 3.61 2.89
CA TYR A 101 10.39 3.28 3.25
C TYR A 101 10.42 1.86 3.83
N TYR A 102 11.29 1.02 3.30
CA TYR A 102 11.39 -0.38 3.69
C TYR A 102 12.83 -0.85 3.63
N THR A 103 13.13 -1.92 4.35
CA THR A 103 14.42 -2.60 4.30
C THR A 103 14.20 -4.04 3.85
N VAL A 104 15.00 -4.49 2.90
CA VAL A 104 15.06 -5.90 2.47
C VAL A 104 16.52 -6.32 2.42
N LYS A 105 16.79 -7.57 2.78
CA LYS A 105 18.11 -8.18 2.65
C LYS A 105 18.54 -8.26 1.19
N GLU A 106 19.82 -8.35 0.96
CA GLU A 106 20.36 -8.50 -0.39
C GLU A 106 19.81 -9.76 -1.06
N ASN A 107 19.34 -9.63 -2.30
CA ASN A 107 18.67 -10.69 -3.09
C ASN A 107 17.32 -11.18 -2.55
N ASP A 108 16.77 -10.53 -1.54
CA ASP A 108 15.43 -10.81 -1.03
C ASP A 108 14.37 -9.96 -1.72
N LYS A 109 13.13 -10.42 -1.64
CA LYS A 109 11.94 -9.70 -2.07
C LYS A 109 11.20 -9.15 -0.86
N LEU A 110 10.26 -8.27 -1.12
CA LEU A 110 9.43 -7.65 -0.09
C LEU A 110 8.10 -8.38 0.02
N ASP A 111 7.75 -8.87 1.21
CA ASP A 111 6.39 -9.25 1.53
C ASP A 111 5.66 -8.05 2.14
N VAL A 112 4.41 -7.84 1.73
CA VAL A 112 3.57 -6.73 2.17
C VAL A 112 2.27 -7.27 2.73
N LYS A 113 1.88 -6.81 3.92
CA LYS A 113 0.61 -7.13 4.58
C LYS A 113 -0.23 -5.87 4.71
N ILE A 114 -1.47 -5.93 4.26
CA ILE A 114 -2.40 -4.79 4.21
C ILE A 114 -3.72 -5.16 4.87
N GLY A 115 -4.20 -4.29 5.78
CA GLY A 115 -5.56 -4.36 6.33
C GLY A 115 -6.38 -3.16 5.89
N LEU A 116 -7.60 -3.41 5.44
CA LEU A 116 -8.56 -2.37 5.07
C LEU A 116 -9.47 -2.04 6.25
N GLN A 117 -9.92 -0.79 6.31
CA GLN A 117 -10.92 -0.37 7.29
C GLN A 117 -12.22 -1.16 7.11
N ASP A 118 -12.81 -1.58 8.21
CA ASP A 118 -14.06 -2.37 8.25
C ASP A 118 -13.94 -3.76 7.60
N ASP A 119 -12.71 -4.26 7.46
CA ASP A 119 -12.42 -5.63 7.03
C ASP A 119 -11.67 -6.34 8.15
N ASP A 120 -12.19 -7.45 8.65
CA ASP A 120 -11.55 -8.27 9.69
C ASP A 120 -10.36 -9.08 9.13
N LYS A 121 -10.09 -8.94 7.84
CA LYS A 121 -9.07 -9.69 7.11
C LYS A 121 -7.88 -8.82 6.74
N THR A 122 -6.71 -9.43 6.76
CA THR A 122 -5.51 -8.85 6.18
C THR A 122 -5.14 -9.57 4.89
N PHE A 123 -4.50 -8.86 3.97
CA PHE A 123 -4.08 -9.35 2.67
C PHE A 123 -2.56 -9.37 2.61
N VAL A 124 -1.98 -10.54 2.38
CA VAL A 124 -0.53 -10.74 2.29
C VAL A 124 -0.12 -10.95 0.84
N PHE A 125 0.73 -10.07 0.34
CA PHE A 125 1.35 -10.16 -0.98
C PHE A 125 2.80 -10.60 -0.79
N LYS A 126 3.15 -11.75 -1.35
CA LYS A 126 4.49 -12.33 -1.23
C LYS A 126 5.35 -12.00 -2.45
N ASP A 127 6.65 -11.98 -2.25
CA ASP A 127 7.64 -11.89 -3.31
C ASP A 127 7.51 -10.65 -4.22
N VAL A 128 7.14 -9.50 -3.66
CA VAL A 128 7.11 -8.24 -4.41
C VAL A 128 8.53 -7.87 -4.81
N ASP A 129 8.79 -7.91 -6.11
CA ASP A 129 10.07 -7.48 -6.68
C ASP A 129 10.16 -5.97 -6.65
N THR A 130 11.03 -5.44 -5.79
CA THR A 130 11.17 -4.00 -5.57
C THR A 130 12.32 -3.35 -6.30
N ASP A 131 13.25 -4.11 -6.87
CA ASP A 131 14.48 -3.56 -7.47
C ASP A 131 14.19 -2.76 -8.75
N ASP A 132 13.27 -3.25 -9.58
CA ASP A 132 12.82 -2.56 -10.78
C ASP A 132 11.49 -1.82 -10.61
N THR A 133 10.93 -1.83 -9.40
CA THR A 133 9.63 -1.21 -9.13
C THR A 133 9.77 0.29 -8.96
N LYS A 134 8.93 1.03 -9.68
CA LYS A 134 8.79 2.49 -9.57
C LYS A 134 7.64 2.86 -8.64
N LYS A 135 6.54 2.11 -8.70
CA LYS A 135 5.29 2.42 -8.00
C LYS A 135 4.51 1.14 -7.73
N VAL A 136 3.78 1.16 -6.62
CA VAL A 136 2.83 0.11 -6.24
C VAL A 136 1.48 0.76 -5.95
N ASP A 137 0.42 0.24 -6.55
CA ASP A 137 -0.95 0.65 -6.31
C ASP A 137 -1.74 -0.52 -5.71
N VAL A 138 -2.44 -0.30 -4.60
CA VAL A 138 -3.41 -1.27 -4.09
C VAL A 138 -4.77 -0.94 -4.67
N SER A 139 -5.42 -1.92 -5.26
CA SER A 139 -6.73 -1.76 -5.89
C SER A 139 -7.71 -2.85 -5.42
N LEU A 140 -9.00 -2.52 -5.44
CA LEU A 140 -10.09 -3.47 -5.21
C LEU A 140 -10.83 -3.67 -6.53
N LYS A 141 -10.78 -4.89 -7.07
CA LYS A 141 -11.44 -5.28 -8.34
C LYS A 141 -12.26 -6.55 -8.08
N GLU A 142 -13.55 -6.52 -8.37
CA GLU A 142 -14.44 -7.68 -8.18
C GLU A 142 -14.33 -8.27 -6.76
N ASP A 143 -14.35 -7.40 -5.74
CA ASP A 143 -14.19 -7.73 -4.32
C ASP A 143 -12.85 -8.41 -3.95
N LYS A 144 -11.87 -8.38 -4.86
CA LYS A 144 -10.51 -8.88 -4.63
C LYS A 144 -9.53 -7.72 -4.51
N VAL A 145 -8.76 -7.73 -3.44
CA VAL A 145 -7.65 -6.80 -3.27
C VAL A 145 -6.49 -7.26 -4.16
N ASN A 146 -5.93 -6.34 -4.94
CA ASN A 146 -4.81 -6.60 -5.81
C ASN A 146 -3.70 -5.58 -5.56
N LEU A 147 -2.46 -5.99 -5.80
CA LEU A 147 -1.28 -5.13 -5.77
C LEU A 147 -0.77 -4.96 -7.21
N ASP A 148 -1.03 -3.81 -7.79
CA ASP A 148 -0.60 -3.46 -9.14
C ASP A 148 0.81 -2.82 -9.07
N VAL A 149 1.81 -3.53 -9.57
CA VAL A 149 3.23 -3.12 -9.56
C VAL A 149 3.58 -2.51 -10.90
N THR A 150 4.06 -1.25 -10.90
CA THR A 150 4.57 -0.59 -12.10
C THR A 150 6.10 -0.57 -12.04
N LYS A 151 6.75 -1.13 -13.04
CA LYS A 151 8.21 -1.18 -13.17
C LYS A 151 8.78 0.13 -13.75
N LYS A 152 10.10 0.28 -13.68
CA LYS A 152 10.80 1.45 -14.22
C LYS A 152 10.71 1.57 -15.73
N ASP A 153 10.60 0.45 -16.44
CA ASP A 153 10.38 0.39 -17.90
C ASP A 153 8.93 0.70 -18.32
N GLY A 154 8.02 0.89 -17.36
CA GLY A 154 6.61 1.16 -17.59
C GLY A 154 5.73 -0.08 -17.70
N SER A 155 6.29 -1.27 -17.66
CA SER A 155 5.50 -2.51 -17.59
C SER A 155 4.77 -2.61 -16.26
N THR A 156 3.63 -3.32 -16.25
CA THR A 156 2.81 -3.54 -15.05
C THR A 156 2.61 -5.02 -14.80
N ALA A 157 2.60 -5.40 -13.52
CA ALA A 157 2.23 -6.73 -13.06
C ALA A 157 1.20 -6.60 -11.95
N THR A 158 0.23 -7.51 -11.90
CA THR A 158 -0.76 -7.57 -10.83
C THR A 158 -0.50 -8.80 -9.98
N LEU A 159 -0.30 -8.59 -8.68
CA LEU A 159 -0.16 -9.63 -7.68
C LEU A 159 -1.50 -9.81 -6.96
N THR A 160 -1.88 -11.05 -6.73
CA THR A 160 -3.00 -11.43 -5.89
C THR A 160 -2.50 -11.81 -4.50
N PRO A 161 -3.32 -11.62 -3.44
CA PRO A 161 -2.94 -12.05 -2.11
C PRO A 161 -2.72 -13.56 -2.04
N SER A 162 -1.82 -14.00 -1.17
CA SER A 162 -1.63 -15.42 -0.87
C SER A 162 -2.89 -16.00 -0.21
N GLU A 163 -3.10 -17.33 -0.31
CA GLU A 163 -4.26 -18.00 0.28
C GLU A 163 -4.34 -17.83 1.81
N ASP A 164 -3.21 -17.69 2.49
CA ASP A 164 -3.14 -17.41 3.93
C ASP A 164 -3.73 -16.05 4.31
N SER A 165 -3.92 -15.16 3.34
CA SER A 165 -4.40 -13.79 3.55
C SER A 165 -5.88 -13.70 3.94
N ALA A 166 -6.66 -14.73 3.64
CA ALA A 166 -8.10 -14.75 3.91
C ALA A 166 -8.44 -15.18 5.35
N LYS A 167 -7.44 -15.63 6.14
CA LYS A 167 -7.67 -16.06 7.51
C LYS A 167 -7.72 -14.87 8.46
N THR A 168 -8.72 -14.81 9.31
CA THR A 168 -8.78 -13.84 10.40
C THR A 168 -7.67 -14.11 11.41
N GLU A 169 -7.32 -13.11 12.22
CA GLU A 169 -6.34 -13.30 13.30
C GLU A 169 -6.83 -14.39 14.31
N GLU A 170 -8.13 -14.55 14.43
CA GLU A 170 -8.76 -15.57 15.27
C GLU A 170 -8.54 -16.98 14.68
N GLU A 171 -8.79 -17.16 13.39
CA GLU A 171 -8.51 -18.43 12.69
C GLU A 171 -7.03 -18.83 12.72
N LYS A 172 -6.13 -17.84 12.67
CA LYS A 172 -4.67 -18.08 12.79
C LYS A 172 -4.27 -18.51 14.18
N LYS A 173 -4.89 -17.94 15.23
CA LYS A 173 -4.66 -18.38 16.62
C LYS A 173 -5.15 -19.79 16.86
N GLU A 174 -6.35 -20.12 16.41
CA GLU A 174 -6.90 -21.48 16.53
C GLU A 174 -6.02 -22.51 15.80
N GLU A 175 -5.53 -22.18 14.60
CA GLU A 175 -4.63 -23.08 13.87
C GLU A 175 -3.27 -23.26 14.57
N GLN A 176 -2.75 -22.23 15.22
CA GLN A 176 -1.52 -22.30 16.01
C GLN A 176 -1.74 -23.13 17.28
N GLU A 177 -2.86 -22.93 17.99
CA GLU A 177 -3.20 -23.73 19.18
C GLU A 177 -3.35 -25.20 18.85
N VAL A 178 -4.05 -25.52 17.75
CA VAL A 178 -4.21 -26.92 17.30
C VAL A 178 -2.86 -27.56 16.97
N LYS A 179 -1.97 -26.84 16.27
CA LYS A 179 -0.62 -27.34 15.95
C LYS A 179 0.24 -27.55 17.20
N GLN A 180 0.07 -26.73 18.21
CA GLN A 180 0.80 -26.83 19.47
C GLN A 180 0.31 -28.04 20.30
N GLU A 181 -1.00 -28.25 20.37
CA GLU A 181 -1.59 -29.43 21.01
C GLU A 181 -1.20 -30.77 20.35
N GLU A 182 -1.15 -30.77 18.99
CA GLU A 182 -0.70 -31.98 18.28
C GLU A 182 0.77 -32.30 18.55
N LYS A 183 1.60 -31.25 18.64
CA LYS A 183 3.03 -31.43 18.99
C LYS A 183 3.22 -31.98 20.40
N GLU A 184 2.48 -31.46 21.38
CA GLU A 184 2.54 -31.92 22.77
C GLU A 184 2.05 -33.39 22.92
N ARG A 185 0.96 -33.76 22.25
CA ARG A 185 0.49 -35.16 22.21
C ARG A 185 1.50 -36.09 21.55
N GLY A 186 2.19 -35.62 20.51
CA GLY A 186 3.24 -36.39 19.84
C GLY A 186 4.46 -36.67 20.74
N GLU A 187 4.79 -35.74 21.64
CA GLU A 187 5.90 -35.90 22.61
C GLU A 187 5.53 -36.78 23.79
N GLU A 188 4.31 -36.70 24.32
CA GLU A 188 3.83 -37.60 25.38
C GLU A 188 3.79 -39.06 24.91
N GLY A 189 3.37 -39.31 23.68
CA GLY A 189 3.35 -40.66 23.09
C GLY A 189 4.74 -41.29 22.95
N ARG A 190 5.78 -40.49 22.71
CA ARG A 190 7.17 -40.94 22.65
C ARG A 190 7.75 -41.26 24.04
N ASN A 191 7.42 -40.48 25.04
CA ASN A 191 7.94 -40.61 26.38
C ASN A 191 7.35 -41.83 27.13
N ARG A 192 6.14 -42.29 26.77
CA ARG A 192 5.54 -43.51 27.30
C ARG A 192 6.20 -44.80 26.79
N LYS A 193 6.69 -44.79 25.53
CA LYS A 193 7.37 -45.98 24.96
C LYS A 193 8.76 -46.24 25.54
N SER A 194 9.43 -45.23 26.09
CA SER A 194 10.77 -45.39 26.69
C SER A 194 10.76 -45.84 28.14
N ARG A 195 9.59 -46.00 28.78
CA ARG A 195 9.46 -46.47 30.17
C ARG A 195 9.18 -47.97 30.30
N PHE A 196 9.12 -48.72 29.20
CA PHE A 196 8.84 -50.15 29.18
C PHE A 196 9.97 -51.01 28.55
N ILE A 197 11.20 -50.52 28.62
CA ILE A 197 12.41 -51.29 28.29
C ILE A 197 13.29 -51.42 29.53
#